data_1110128ccf5c28c81cc8e0329f4f5c19
#
_entry.id   1110128ccf5c28c81cc8e0329f4f5c19
#
_cell.length_a   1.000
_cell.length_b   1.000
_cell.length_c   1.000
_cell.angle_alpha   90.00
_cell.angle_beta   90.00
_cell.angle_gamma   90.00
#
_symmetry.space_group_name_H-M   'P 1'
#
loop_
_entity.id
_entity.type
_entity.pdbx_description
1 polymer ?
#
loop_
_entity_poly.entity_id
_entity_poly.type
_entity_poly.pdbx_seq_one_letter_code
_entity_poly.pdbx_strand_id
1 'polypeptide(L)'
;MEKNQSTALLFEMSRPGRRCARLPACDVPETPLHDLLPAAHLADAPPPLPEIGELDLIRHFVNLSTKNMAIDTNFYPLGSCTMKYNPKRHERLAALPGFAEVHPLQDDRSCQGTLQLLYEMQQYLAEIAGLHGVSLQPAAGAQGELTALLVASAYFKDRGELQRKRVLIPDSAHGTNPASAAIAGFEAVQIKSASGYVDLEDLRAKLDERTAVFMITNPNTLGLFEKQIATITQMVHEAGGLVYLDGANMNAILGITRPGDFGADMMHYNVHKTFTGPHGAGGPGSGPIAVRDMLIPYLPAPLVVKQGDTYHLDYDRPKSIGRVRSFFGNFGILLRGYCYIRTLGPQGLREVSEVAVLNANYLLSQVKDHFDVPHGDRCMHEFVASCRNLRRERNISAMEIAKRLLDYGYHAPTVYFPLVVPEALMIEPTETESKETLDAFAQTLIQIKGEDPEFLRLAPHTLPRSRPDEVRAAKEPILRWKP
;
A
#
# COMPACT_ATOMS: atom_id res chain seq x y z
N MET A 1 12.24 -19.29 25.12
CA MET A 1 12.54 -17.90 25.44
C MET A 1 11.23 -17.19 25.78
N GLU A 2 11.16 -16.56 26.93
CA GLU A 2 9.96 -15.79 27.29
C GLU A 2 9.80 -14.62 26.30
N LYS A 3 8.67 -14.57 25.60
CA LYS A 3 8.36 -13.51 24.63
C LYS A 3 8.41 -12.10 25.22
N ASN A 4 8.34 -11.98 26.54
CA ASN A 4 8.29 -10.73 27.28
C ASN A 4 9.66 -10.07 27.54
N GLN A 5 10.79 -10.71 27.20
CA GLN A 5 12.09 -10.10 27.39
C GLN A 5 12.51 -9.22 26.23
N SER A 6 13.04 -8.03 26.53
CA SER A 6 13.68 -7.16 25.56
C SER A 6 14.90 -7.88 24.95
N THR A 7 15.09 -7.76 23.64
CA THR A 7 16.28 -8.27 22.97
C THR A 7 17.41 -7.27 23.14
N ALA A 8 18.58 -7.73 23.55
CA ALA A 8 19.76 -6.88 23.66
C ALA A 8 20.12 -6.23 22.30
N LEU A 9 20.58 -5.00 22.33
CA LEU A 9 21.05 -4.32 21.13
C LEU A 9 22.38 -4.95 20.66
N LEU A 10 22.67 -4.89 19.35
CA LEU A 10 23.93 -5.36 18.80
C LEU A 10 25.14 -4.67 19.46
N PHE A 11 25.00 -3.39 19.83
CA PHE A 11 26.03 -2.64 20.56
C PHE A 11 26.29 -3.22 21.98
N GLU A 12 25.26 -3.68 22.67
CA GLU A 12 25.38 -4.34 23.98
C GLU A 12 26.00 -5.73 23.88
N MET A 13 25.82 -6.40 22.74
CA MET A 13 26.39 -7.71 22.43
C MET A 13 27.82 -7.63 21.88
N SER A 14 28.30 -6.44 21.49
CA SER A 14 29.61 -6.21 20.88
C SER A 14 30.74 -6.68 21.80
N ARG A 15 31.75 -7.30 21.22
CA ARG A 15 32.99 -7.71 21.92
C ARG A 15 34.18 -7.45 20.99
N PRO A 16 35.25 -6.81 21.46
CA PRO A 16 36.44 -6.50 20.65
C PRO A 16 37.00 -7.74 19.92
N GLY A 17 37.36 -7.57 18.66
CA GLY A 17 37.96 -8.60 17.82
C GLY A 17 36.99 -9.56 17.15
N ARG A 18 35.67 -9.52 17.46
CA ARG A 18 34.67 -10.34 16.74
C ARG A 18 34.36 -9.72 15.39
N ARG A 19 34.20 -10.56 14.36
CA ARG A 19 33.88 -10.13 12.99
C ARG A 19 32.83 -11.03 12.38
N CYS A 20 31.86 -10.43 11.71
CA CYS A 20 30.82 -11.14 10.97
C CYS A 20 31.32 -11.55 9.58
N ALA A 21 31.99 -10.65 8.88
CA ALA A 21 32.51 -10.87 7.54
C ALA A 21 33.92 -10.29 7.39
N ARG A 22 34.65 -10.82 6.41
CA ARG A 22 35.91 -10.20 5.95
C ARG A 22 35.66 -9.62 4.56
N LEU A 23 36.00 -8.37 4.37
CA LEU A 23 36.06 -7.80 3.04
C LEU A 23 37.19 -8.47 2.24
N PRO A 24 37.01 -8.69 0.93
CA PRO A 24 38.10 -9.13 0.07
C PRO A 24 39.25 -8.10 0.17
N ALA A 25 40.48 -8.57 -0.05
CA ALA A 25 41.62 -7.65 -0.16
C ALA A 25 41.40 -6.71 -1.36
N CYS A 26 41.88 -5.47 -1.19
CA CYS A 26 41.89 -4.51 -2.29
C CYS A 26 42.82 -5.03 -3.40
N ASP A 27 42.36 -5.12 -4.63
CA ASP A 27 43.08 -5.61 -5.79
C ASP A 27 43.62 -4.47 -6.68
N VAL A 28 43.47 -3.22 -6.25
CA VAL A 28 44.03 -2.02 -6.87
C VAL A 28 44.96 -1.30 -5.90
N PRO A 29 45.86 -0.46 -6.38
CA PRO A 29 46.73 0.33 -5.50
C PRO A 29 45.92 1.16 -4.51
N GLU A 30 46.22 1.01 -3.21
CA GLU A 30 45.60 1.83 -2.17
C GLU A 30 46.16 3.26 -2.21
N THR A 31 45.27 4.24 -2.24
CA THR A 31 45.61 5.65 -2.10
C THR A 31 45.11 6.11 -0.72
N PRO A 32 45.98 6.74 0.09
CA PRO A 32 45.59 7.26 1.39
C PRO A 32 44.44 8.25 1.29
N LEU A 33 43.45 8.17 2.20
CA LEU A 33 42.24 9.00 2.15
C LEU A 33 42.54 10.51 2.14
N HIS A 34 43.61 10.94 2.81
CA HIS A 34 44.04 12.36 2.83
C HIS A 34 44.57 12.87 1.48
N ASP A 35 44.93 11.95 0.56
CA ASP A 35 45.31 12.30 -0.81
C ASP A 35 44.08 12.38 -1.74
N LEU A 36 42.97 11.77 -1.34
CA LEU A 36 41.72 11.70 -2.11
C LEU A 36 40.71 12.78 -1.69
N LEU A 37 40.71 13.17 -0.42
CA LEU A 37 39.71 14.07 0.16
C LEU A 37 40.38 15.16 1.03
N PRO A 38 39.89 16.41 1.01
CA PRO A 38 40.29 17.42 1.95
C PRO A 38 40.10 17.00 3.41
N ALA A 39 41.04 17.32 4.29
CA ALA A 39 40.98 16.94 5.71
C ALA A 39 39.67 17.34 6.41
N ALA A 40 39.06 18.47 6.00
CA ALA A 40 37.79 18.93 6.54
C ALA A 40 36.58 17.98 6.24
N HIS A 41 36.75 17.06 5.32
CA HIS A 41 35.73 16.06 4.95
C HIS A 41 36.02 14.64 5.48
N LEU A 42 37.15 14.48 6.18
CA LEU A 42 37.51 13.22 6.81
C LEU A 42 36.99 13.19 8.25
N ALA A 43 36.42 12.03 8.64
CA ALA A 43 36.08 11.79 10.03
C ALA A 43 37.35 11.46 10.84
N ASP A 44 37.43 11.94 12.09
CA ASP A 44 38.55 11.69 12.99
C ASP A 44 38.76 10.22 13.34
N ALA A 45 37.68 9.46 13.29
CA ALA A 45 37.67 8.01 13.55
C ALA A 45 36.54 7.31 12.75
N PRO A 46 36.70 6.00 12.44
CA PRO A 46 35.62 5.20 11.87
C PRO A 46 34.38 5.20 12.79
N PRO A 47 33.16 5.06 12.24
CA PRO A 47 31.97 4.95 13.07
C PRO A 47 32.08 3.73 14.01
N PRO A 48 31.62 3.85 15.27
CA PRO A 48 31.74 2.79 16.27
C PRO A 48 30.71 1.67 15.98
N LEU A 49 30.98 0.84 14.97
CA LEU A 49 30.14 -0.30 14.61
C LEU A 49 30.32 -1.45 15.62
N PRO A 50 29.26 -2.25 15.90
CA PRO A 50 29.37 -3.39 16.81
C PRO A 50 30.22 -4.51 16.22
N GLU A 51 31.12 -5.06 17.03
CA GLU A 51 31.95 -6.20 16.69
C GLU A 51 31.27 -7.50 17.14
N ILE A 52 30.67 -8.25 16.20
CA ILE A 52 29.82 -9.42 16.46
C ILE A 52 30.17 -10.54 15.49
N GLY A 53 30.06 -11.78 15.93
CA GLY A 53 30.17 -12.95 15.05
C GLY A 53 28.91 -13.18 14.22
N GLU A 54 29.05 -13.77 13.04
CA GLU A 54 27.94 -14.01 12.08
C GLU A 54 26.79 -14.79 12.73
N LEU A 55 27.08 -15.86 13.47
CA LEU A 55 26.03 -16.68 14.11
C LEU A 55 25.21 -15.86 15.11
N ASP A 56 25.86 -15.03 15.92
CA ASP A 56 25.18 -14.19 16.92
C ASP A 56 24.32 -13.11 16.22
N LEU A 57 24.81 -12.55 15.10
CA LEU A 57 24.08 -11.60 14.27
C LEU A 57 22.80 -12.25 13.67
N ILE A 58 22.91 -13.44 13.08
CA ILE A 58 21.78 -14.17 12.52
C ILE A 58 20.75 -14.50 13.61
N ARG A 59 21.21 -15.03 14.75
CA ARG A 59 20.32 -15.33 15.89
C ARG A 59 19.60 -14.08 16.41
N HIS A 60 20.28 -12.94 16.48
CA HIS A 60 19.68 -11.68 16.90
C HIS A 60 18.51 -11.31 16.00
N PHE A 61 18.71 -11.24 14.67
CA PHE A 61 17.65 -10.86 13.74
C PHE A 61 16.54 -11.91 13.61
N VAL A 62 16.86 -13.20 13.65
CA VAL A 62 15.83 -14.25 13.65
C VAL A 62 14.96 -14.14 14.91
N ASN A 63 15.57 -13.94 16.09
CA ASN A 63 14.81 -13.77 17.33
C ASN A 63 13.97 -12.48 17.33
N LEU A 64 14.45 -11.40 16.73
CA LEU A 64 13.66 -10.18 16.55
C LEU A 64 12.47 -10.41 15.61
N SER A 65 12.68 -11.13 14.51
CA SER A 65 11.61 -11.41 13.55
C SER A 65 10.46 -12.20 14.18
N THR A 66 10.76 -13.12 15.11
CA THR A 66 9.72 -13.89 15.81
C THR A 66 8.89 -13.08 16.81
N LYS A 67 9.32 -11.87 17.15
CA LYS A 67 8.58 -10.93 18.03
C LYS A 67 7.64 -10.02 17.26
N ASN A 68 7.77 -9.96 15.94
CA ASN A 68 6.87 -9.24 15.04
C ASN A 68 5.78 -10.15 14.52
N MET A 69 4.63 -9.55 14.20
CA MET A 69 3.58 -10.22 13.46
C MET A 69 3.87 -10.17 11.96
N ALA A 70 3.67 -11.29 11.30
CA ALA A 70 3.81 -11.43 9.86
C ALA A 70 2.68 -12.28 9.30
N ILE A 71 2.32 -12.04 8.03
CA ILE A 71 1.27 -12.82 7.35
C ILE A 71 1.57 -14.33 7.32
N ASP A 72 2.85 -14.71 7.39
CA ASP A 72 3.28 -16.11 7.42
C ASP A 72 3.06 -16.80 8.79
N THR A 73 2.81 -16.05 9.84
CA THR A 73 2.70 -16.57 11.22
C THR A 73 1.40 -16.18 11.91
N ASN A 74 0.74 -15.12 11.49
CA ASN A 74 -0.41 -14.54 12.19
C ASN A 74 -1.46 -14.08 11.20
N PHE A 75 -2.73 -14.17 11.60
CA PHE A 75 -3.79 -13.47 10.90
C PHE A 75 -3.61 -11.95 11.02
N TYR A 76 -3.74 -11.26 9.89
CA TYR A 76 -3.39 -9.85 9.75
C TYR A 76 -4.56 -9.05 9.16
N PRO A 77 -5.65 -8.81 9.92
CA PRO A 77 -6.91 -8.24 9.42
C PRO A 77 -6.88 -6.71 9.22
N LEU A 78 -5.74 -6.16 8.83
CA LEU A 78 -5.54 -4.71 8.72
C LEU A 78 -6.31 -4.16 7.51
N GLY A 79 -7.45 -3.52 7.77
CA GLY A 79 -8.30 -2.94 6.75
C GLY A 79 -7.61 -1.89 5.89
N SER A 80 -7.99 -1.84 4.63
CA SER A 80 -7.42 -0.99 3.58
C SER A 80 -5.96 -1.29 3.20
N CYS A 81 -5.40 -2.40 3.69
CA CYS A 81 -4.01 -2.80 3.44
C CYS A 81 -3.89 -4.10 2.65
N THR A 82 -4.94 -4.90 2.56
CA THR A 82 -4.98 -6.19 1.86
C THR A 82 -3.78 -7.07 2.23
N MET A 83 -3.64 -7.34 3.53
CA MET A 83 -2.57 -8.16 4.07
C MET A 83 -2.86 -9.63 3.82
N LYS A 84 -2.44 -10.14 2.67
CA LYS A 84 -2.67 -11.52 2.24
C LYS A 84 -1.38 -12.31 2.00
N TYR A 85 -1.48 -13.62 1.92
CA TYR A 85 -0.35 -14.51 1.70
C TYR A 85 0.47 -14.12 0.46
N ASN A 86 1.78 -14.03 0.63
CA ASN A 86 2.74 -13.81 -0.46
C ASN A 86 3.31 -15.18 -0.89
N PRO A 87 2.94 -15.72 -2.08
CA PRO A 87 3.34 -17.06 -2.48
C PRO A 87 4.85 -17.24 -2.55
N LYS A 88 5.41 -18.17 -1.79
CA LYS A 88 6.87 -18.39 -1.68
C LYS A 88 7.54 -18.80 -2.98
N ARG A 89 6.79 -19.37 -3.93
CA ARG A 89 7.31 -19.65 -5.26
C ARG A 89 7.63 -18.36 -6.04
N HIS A 90 6.89 -17.26 -5.80
CA HIS A 90 7.17 -15.97 -6.44
C HIS A 90 8.47 -15.37 -5.93
N GLU A 91 8.81 -15.59 -4.66
CA GLU A 91 10.12 -15.21 -4.11
C GLU A 91 11.26 -15.93 -4.81
N ARG A 92 11.14 -17.24 -5.03
CA ARG A 92 12.14 -18.03 -5.75
C ARG A 92 12.27 -17.60 -7.22
N LEU A 93 11.17 -17.29 -7.89
CA LEU A 93 11.19 -16.80 -9.27
C LEU A 93 11.84 -15.41 -9.37
N ALA A 94 11.54 -14.53 -8.42
CA ALA A 94 12.12 -13.18 -8.36
C ALA A 94 13.63 -13.19 -8.03
N ALA A 95 14.12 -14.25 -7.40
CA ALA A 95 15.53 -14.44 -7.06
C ALA A 95 16.35 -15.13 -8.17
N LEU A 96 15.75 -15.48 -9.31
CA LEU A 96 16.49 -16.07 -10.43
C LEU A 96 17.56 -15.08 -10.93
N PRO A 97 18.82 -15.50 -11.16
CA PRO A 97 19.91 -14.61 -11.57
C PRO A 97 19.59 -13.75 -12.79
N GLY A 98 18.90 -14.32 -13.79
CA GLY A 98 18.48 -13.59 -14.99
C GLY A 98 17.54 -12.40 -14.74
N PHE A 99 16.95 -12.29 -13.55
CA PHE A 99 16.14 -11.16 -13.12
C PHE A 99 16.81 -10.34 -11.99
N ALA A 100 17.43 -11.02 -11.04
CA ALA A 100 17.97 -10.38 -9.84
C ALA A 100 19.32 -9.66 -10.10
N GLU A 101 20.09 -10.11 -11.08
CA GLU A 101 21.44 -9.62 -11.40
C GLU A 101 21.48 -8.66 -12.60
N VAL A 102 20.32 -8.19 -13.08
CA VAL A 102 20.21 -7.23 -14.18
C VAL A 102 20.25 -5.81 -13.63
N HIS A 103 21.15 -4.98 -14.18
CA HIS A 103 21.22 -3.57 -13.79
C HIS A 103 20.15 -2.73 -14.51
N PRO A 104 19.45 -1.80 -13.81
CA PRO A 104 18.38 -0.99 -14.43
C PRO A 104 18.80 -0.10 -15.62
N LEU A 105 20.10 0.22 -15.74
CA LEU A 105 20.65 1.01 -16.84
C LEU A 105 21.44 0.17 -17.84
N GLN A 106 21.24 -1.14 -17.81
CA GLN A 106 21.85 -2.05 -18.77
C GLN A 106 21.27 -1.83 -20.18
N ASP A 107 22.06 -2.09 -21.21
CA ASP A 107 21.64 -1.97 -22.62
C ASP A 107 20.40 -2.86 -22.91
N ASP A 108 19.40 -2.30 -23.57
CA ASP A 108 18.13 -2.97 -23.87
C ASP A 108 18.32 -4.33 -24.56
N ARG A 109 19.35 -4.47 -25.41
CA ARG A 109 19.66 -5.74 -26.13
C ARG A 109 20.07 -6.86 -25.19
N SER A 110 20.60 -6.54 -24.01
CA SER A 110 21.07 -7.54 -23.04
C SER A 110 20.01 -7.91 -21.99
N CYS A 111 18.89 -7.20 -21.93
CA CYS A 111 17.81 -7.41 -20.95
C CYS A 111 16.42 -7.61 -21.56
N GLN A 112 16.36 -8.18 -22.78
CA GLN A 112 15.10 -8.35 -23.52
C GLN A 112 14.02 -9.12 -22.75
N GLY A 113 14.37 -10.17 -22.00
CA GLY A 113 13.40 -10.92 -21.18
C GLY A 113 12.79 -10.07 -20.06
N THR A 114 13.58 -9.21 -19.45
CA THR A 114 13.11 -8.25 -18.43
C THR A 114 12.17 -7.21 -19.04
N LEU A 115 12.54 -6.65 -20.20
CA LEU A 115 11.71 -5.68 -20.91
C LEU A 115 10.40 -6.30 -21.42
N GLN A 116 10.46 -7.55 -21.93
CA GLN A 116 9.27 -8.30 -22.32
C GLN A 116 8.31 -8.45 -21.13
N LEU A 117 8.81 -8.86 -19.96
CA LEU A 117 8.01 -9.01 -18.76
C LEU A 117 7.34 -7.69 -18.35
N LEU A 118 8.08 -6.58 -18.39
CA LEU A 118 7.53 -5.25 -18.07
C LEU A 118 6.48 -4.83 -19.10
N TYR A 119 6.70 -5.09 -20.41
CA TYR A 119 5.72 -4.81 -21.44
C TYR A 119 4.44 -5.62 -21.23
N GLU A 120 4.55 -6.94 -21.01
CA GLU A 120 3.40 -7.80 -20.75
C GLU A 120 2.65 -7.37 -19.47
N MET A 121 3.38 -6.94 -18.41
CA MET A 121 2.77 -6.40 -17.20
C MET A 121 1.96 -5.13 -17.48
N GLN A 122 2.45 -4.24 -18.36
CA GLN A 122 1.66 -3.08 -18.81
C GLN A 122 0.37 -3.53 -19.50
N GLN A 123 0.42 -4.54 -20.37
CA GLN A 123 -0.76 -5.05 -21.07
C GLN A 123 -1.76 -5.69 -20.11
N TYR A 124 -1.29 -6.50 -19.15
CA TYR A 124 -2.19 -7.11 -18.15
C TYR A 124 -2.89 -6.06 -17.27
N LEU A 125 -2.16 -5.07 -16.81
CA LEU A 125 -2.75 -4.01 -16.00
C LEU A 125 -3.71 -3.14 -16.83
N ALA A 126 -3.42 -2.87 -18.10
CA ALA A 126 -4.32 -2.20 -19.02
C ALA A 126 -5.65 -2.95 -19.17
N GLU A 127 -5.58 -4.26 -19.43
CA GLU A 127 -6.78 -5.11 -19.56
C GLU A 127 -7.59 -5.18 -18.27
N ILE A 128 -6.93 -5.37 -17.13
CA ILE A 128 -7.58 -5.43 -15.80
C ILE A 128 -8.33 -4.12 -15.50
N ALA A 129 -7.78 -2.97 -15.89
CA ALA A 129 -8.43 -1.68 -15.69
C ALA A 129 -9.49 -1.34 -16.75
N GLY A 130 -9.43 -1.94 -17.94
CA GLY A 130 -10.17 -1.46 -19.11
C GLY A 130 -9.66 -0.09 -19.57
N LEU A 131 -8.35 0.17 -19.41
CA LEU A 131 -7.64 1.39 -19.80
C LEU A 131 -6.47 1.02 -20.70
N HIS A 132 -5.93 1.97 -21.48
CA HIS A 132 -5.08 1.61 -22.62
C HIS A 132 -3.59 1.89 -22.40
N GLY A 133 -3.22 2.89 -21.60
CA GLY A 133 -1.83 3.23 -21.32
C GLY A 133 -1.44 2.97 -19.88
N VAL A 134 -0.28 2.33 -19.64
CA VAL A 134 0.21 2.02 -18.30
C VAL A 134 1.65 2.47 -18.12
N SER A 135 1.92 3.15 -16.99
CA SER A 135 3.29 3.40 -16.50
C SER A 135 3.54 2.60 -15.25
N LEU A 136 4.67 1.88 -15.23
CA LEU A 136 5.12 1.04 -14.10
C LEU A 136 6.06 1.79 -13.15
N GLN A 137 6.35 3.08 -13.40
CA GLN A 137 7.36 3.82 -12.66
C GLN A 137 7.01 4.11 -11.20
N PRO A 138 5.76 4.48 -10.80
CA PRO A 138 5.48 4.88 -9.44
C PRO A 138 5.80 3.77 -8.42
N ALA A 139 6.46 4.14 -7.33
CA ALA A 139 6.98 3.20 -6.33
C ALA A 139 5.95 2.74 -5.31
N ALA A 140 4.83 3.45 -5.19
CA ALA A 140 3.77 3.17 -4.22
C ALA A 140 2.45 3.79 -4.68
N GLY A 141 1.33 3.45 -4.02
CA GLY A 141 0.02 4.03 -4.31
C GLY A 141 0.03 5.55 -4.25
N ALA A 142 0.53 6.14 -3.17
CA ALA A 142 0.62 7.60 -3.02
C ALA A 142 1.43 8.28 -4.16
N GLN A 143 2.49 7.64 -4.65
CA GLN A 143 3.21 8.15 -5.82
C GLN A 143 2.41 7.94 -7.11
N GLY A 144 1.61 6.88 -7.21
CA GLY A 144 0.66 6.65 -8.31
C GLY A 144 -0.42 7.73 -8.33
N GLU A 145 -1.01 8.08 -7.17
CA GLU A 145 -1.95 9.19 -7.02
C GLU A 145 -1.36 10.49 -7.55
N LEU A 146 -0.19 10.89 -7.02
CA LEU A 146 0.52 12.10 -7.44
C LEU A 146 0.82 12.07 -8.94
N THR A 147 1.31 10.95 -9.47
CA THR A 147 1.66 10.80 -10.89
C THR A 147 0.43 10.99 -11.78
N ALA A 148 -0.71 10.39 -11.43
CA ALA A 148 -1.95 10.55 -12.19
C ALA A 148 -2.43 12.01 -12.19
N LEU A 149 -2.33 12.71 -11.06
CA LEU A 149 -2.67 14.13 -10.98
C LEU A 149 -1.71 15.04 -11.77
N LEU A 150 -0.42 14.71 -11.81
CA LEU A 150 0.56 15.40 -12.65
C LEU A 150 0.25 15.20 -14.15
N VAL A 151 -0.15 13.97 -14.54
CA VAL A 151 -0.61 13.67 -15.91
C VAL A 151 -1.86 14.49 -16.25
N ALA A 152 -2.85 14.57 -15.36
CA ALA A 152 -4.04 15.41 -15.55
C ALA A 152 -3.69 16.90 -15.66
N SER A 153 -2.75 17.39 -14.83
CA SER A 153 -2.27 18.77 -14.89
C SER A 153 -1.62 19.09 -16.24
N ALA A 154 -0.74 18.17 -16.74
CA ALA A 154 -0.11 18.32 -18.05
C ALA A 154 -1.12 18.31 -19.19
N TYR A 155 -2.11 17.42 -19.13
CA TYR A 155 -3.21 17.33 -20.10
C TYR A 155 -4.00 18.65 -20.20
N PHE A 156 -4.46 19.20 -19.08
CA PHE A 156 -5.21 20.46 -19.08
C PHE A 156 -4.35 21.66 -19.49
N LYS A 157 -3.07 21.67 -19.10
CA LYS A 157 -2.13 22.70 -19.51
C LYS A 157 -1.89 22.69 -21.02
N ASP A 158 -1.72 21.54 -21.64
CA ASP A 158 -1.52 21.40 -23.11
C ASP A 158 -2.76 21.87 -23.90
N ARG A 159 -3.93 21.74 -23.31
CA ARG A 159 -5.22 22.21 -23.88
C ARG A 159 -5.52 23.70 -23.60
N GLY A 160 -4.68 24.39 -22.84
CA GLY A 160 -4.90 25.76 -22.43
C GLY A 160 -5.97 25.96 -21.35
N GLU A 161 -6.44 24.88 -20.70
CA GLU A 161 -7.49 24.89 -19.66
C GLU A 161 -6.92 25.16 -18.27
N LEU A 162 -6.16 26.24 -18.09
CA LEU A 162 -5.43 26.58 -16.87
C LEU A 162 -6.31 26.87 -15.64
N GLN A 163 -7.61 27.15 -15.86
CA GLN A 163 -8.60 27.37 -14.81
C GLN A 163 -8.98 26.09 -14.07
N ARG A 164 -8.76 24.90 -14.65
CA ARG A 164 -9.07 23.61 -14.03
C ARG A 164 -8.07 23.27 -12.92
N LYS A 165 -8.40 23.70 -11.70
CA LYS A 165 -7.51 23.59 -10.53
C LYS A 165 -8.15 22.92 -9.33
N ARG A 166 -9.37 22.39 -9.45
CA ARG A 166 -10.07 21.73 -8.36
C ARG A 166 -10.06 20.22 -8.52
N VAL A 167 -9.72 19.53 -7.43
CA VAL A 167 -9.88 18.08 -7.30
C VAL A 167 -10.97 17.84 -6.28
N LEU A 168 -12.07 17.23 -6.71
CA LEU A 168 -13.21 16.90 -5.85
C LEU A 168 -12.96 15.52 -5.22
N ILE A 169 -13.11 15.40 -3.90
CA ILE A 169 -12.73 14.20 -3.13
C ILE A 169 -13.81 13.89 -2.09
N PRO A 170 -14.43 12.70 -2.08
CA PRO A 170 -15.37 12.29 -1.03
C PRO A 170 -14.73 12.32 0.38
N ASP A 171 -15.53 12.62 1.40
CA ASP A 171 -15.10 12.68 2.81
C ASP A 171 -14.69 11.32 3.40
N SER A 172 -15.06 10.23 2.74
CA SER A 172 -14.62 8.87 3.05
C SER A 172 -13.26 8.50 2.43
N ALA A 173 -12.62 9.38 1.64
CA ALA A 173 -11.37 9.09 0.96
C ALA A 173 -10.20 8.96 1.94
N HIS A 174 -9.15 8.25 1.50
CA HIS A 174 -7.90 8.16 2.24
C HIS A 174 -7.20 9.53 2.31
N GLY A 175 -6.54 9.83 3.44
CA GLY A 175 -5.87 11.12 3.67
C GLY A 175 -4.75 11.46 2.68
N THR A 176 -4.23 10.49 1.92
CA THR A 176 -3.24 10.73 0.87
C THR A 176 -3.83 11.41 -0.37
N ASN A 177 -5.12 11.24 -0.65
CA ASN A 177 -5.76 11.84 -1.83
C ASN A 177 -5.70 13.39 -1.80
N PRO A 178 -6.17 14.08 -0.74
CA PRO A 178 -6.03 15.53 -0.66
C PRO A 178 -4.57 15.99 -0.58
N ALA A 179 -3.67 15.22 0.04
CA ALA A 179 -2.24 15.54 0.07
C ALA A 179 -1.63 15.49 -1.33
N SER A 180 -1.92 14.45 -2.12
CA SER A 180 -1.48 14.32 -3.51
C SER A 180 -2.01 15.45 -4.38
N ALA A 181 -3.28 15.86 -4.19
CA ALA A 181 -3.88 17.01 -4.90
C ALA A 181 -3.10 18.31 -4.59
N ALA A 182 -2.81 18.59 -3.34
CA ALA A 182 -2.06 19.76 -2.92
C ALA A 182 -0.63 19.78 -3.50
N ILE A 183 0.08 18.65 -3.45
CA ILE A 183 1.45 18.53 -4.01
C ILE A 183 1.44 18.72 -5.54
N ALA A 184 0.41 18.24 -6.24
CA ALA A 184 0.23 18.44 -7.69
C ALA A 184 -0.19 19.86 -8.07
N GLY A 185 -0.43 20.75 -7.09
CA GLY A 185 -0.82 22.14 -7.31
C GLY A 185 -2.32 22.37 -7.53
N PHE A 186 -3.15 21.41 -7.12
CA PHE A 186 -4.61 21.52 -7.16
C PHE A 186 -5.19 21.94 -5.80
N GLU A 187 -6.37 22.54 -5.85
CA GLU A 187 -7.24 22.81 -4.70
C GLU A 187 -8.09 21.55 -4.40
N ALA A 188 -7.90 20.92 -3.25
CA ALA A 188 -8.74 19.81 -2.81
C ALA A 188 -10.09 20.34 -2.28
N VAL A 189 -11.19 19.85 -2.82
CA VAL A 189 -12.55 20.23 -2.44
C VAL A 189 -13.28 18.96 -1.98
N GLN A 190 -13.69 18.95 -0.73
CA GLN A 190 -14.38 17.80 -0.15
C GLN A 190 -15.82 17.70 -0.65
N ILE A 191 -16.26 16.48 -1.01
CA ILE A 191 -17.65 16.13 -1.31
C ILE A 191 -18.21 15.34 -0.13
N LYS A 192 -19.42 15.69 0.30
CA LYS A 192 -20.10 15.01 1.38
C LYS A 192 -20.55 13.61 0.96
N SER A 193 -20.61 12.73 1.94
CA SER A 193 -21.24 11.41 1.80
C SER A 193 -22.60 11.38 2.50
N ALA A 194 -23.55 10.69 1.87
CA ALA A 194 -24.85 10.37 2.47
C ALA A 194 -24.94 8.84 2.60
N SER A 195 -25.14 8.35 3.83
CA SER A 195 -25.22 6.91 4.13
C SER A 195 -24.01 6.08 3.60
N GLY A 196 -22.82 6.70 3.55
CA GLY A 196 -21.59 6.06 3.08
C GLY A 196 -21.37 6.12 1.55
N TYR A 197 -22.26 6.74 0.79
CA TYR A 197 -22.16 6.96 -0.65
C TYR A 197 -21.97 8.45 -0.97
N VAL A 198 -21.51 8.77 -2.18
CA VAL A 198 -21.37 10.15 -2.62
C VAL A 198 -22.72 10.85 -2.66
N ASP A 199 -22.82 12.02 -2.04
CA ASP A 199 -23.98 12.88 -2.13
C ASP A 199 -24.01 13.58 -3.50
N LEU A 200 -24.93 13.16 -4.37
CA LEU A 200 -25.02 13.70 -5.75
C LEU A 200 -25.43 15.16 -5.79
N GLU A 201 -26.19 15.66 -4.81
CA GLU A 201 -26.58 17.08 -4.77
C GLU A 201 -25.37 17.93 -4.38
N ASP A 202 -24.57 17.51 -3.40
CA ASP A 202 -23.35 18.19 -3.04
C ASP A 202 -22.31 18.14 -4.17
N LEU A 203 -22.21 16.99 -4.86
CA LEU A 203 -21.36 16.87 -6.07
C LEU A 203 -21.81 17.86 -7.15
N ARG A 204 -23.10 17.88 -7.49
CA ARG A 204 -23.65 18.78 -8.53
C ARG A 204 -23.40 20.25 -8.20
N ALA A 205 -23.55 20.63 -6.95
CA ALA A 205 -23.33 21.99 -6.49
C ALA A 205 -21.86 22.47 -6.58
N LYS A 206 -20.91 21.53 -6.58
CA LYS A 206 -19.46 21.80 -6.60
C LYS A 206 -18.79 21.59 -7.96
N LEU A 207 -19.48 20.91 -8.89
CA LEU A 207 -19.01 20.76 -10.27
C LEU A 207 -19.11 22.09 -11.02
N ASP A 208 -17.99 22.54 -11.56
CA ASP A 208 -17.88 23.75 -12.38
C ASP A 208 -16.73 23.61 -13.40
N GLU A 209 -16.51 24.67 -14.20
CA GLU A 209 -15.42 24.76 -15.18
C GLU A 209 -14.02 24.74 -14.56
N ARG A 210 -13.91 24.90 -13.24
CA ARG A 210 -12.64 24.78 -12.49
C ARG A 210 -12.33 23.34 -12.07
N THR A 211 -13.29 22.42 -12.21
CA THR A 211 -13.12 21.03 -11.87
C THR A 211 -12.15 20.37 -12.84
N ALA A 212 -11.01 19.91 -12.33
CA ALA A 212 -10.03 19.14 -13.08
C ALA A 212 -10.28 17.64 -12.94
N VAL A 213 -10.37 17.15 -11.68
CA VAL A 213 -10.44 15.72 -11.38
C VAL A 213 -11.47 15.45 -10.27
N PHE A 214 -12.23 14.40 -10.41
CA PHE A 214 -12.94 13.77 -9.31
C PHE A 214 -12.18 12.50 -8.89
N MET A 215 -11.68 12.45 -7.65
CA MET A 215 -10.96 11.30 -7.10
C MET A 215 -11.88 10.46 -6.25
N ILE A 216 -12.01 9.18 -6.55
CA ILE A 216 -12.84 8.24 -5.79
C ILE A 216 -12.11 6.93 -5.53
N THR A 217 -12.31 6.36 -4.34
CA THR A 217 -11.97 4.97 -4.03
C THR A 217 -13.23 4.13 -4.20
N ASN A 218 -13.23 3.11 -5.04
CA ASN A 218 -14.39 2.26 -5.25
C ASN A 218 -14.00 0.77 -5.40
N PRO A 219 -14.41 -0.11 -4.45
CA PRO A 219 -15.18 0.17 -3.24
C PRO A 219 -14.47 1.14 -2.29
N ASN A 220 -15.27 1.90 -1.52
CA ASN A 220 -14.72 2.88 -0.59
C ASN A 220 -14.22 2.24 0.71
N THR A 221 -13.63 3.04 1.58
CA THR A 221 -13.06 2.59 2.88
C THR A 221 -14.09 2.12 3.91
N LEU A 222 -15.38 2.25 3.62
CA LEU A 222 -16.47 1.67 4.43
C LEU A 222 -16.84 0.27 3.97
N GLY A 223 -16.16 -0.26 2.92
CA GLY A 223 -16.48 -1.54 2.30
C GLY A 223 -17.71 -1.49 1.39
N LEU A 224 -18.08 -0.31 0.86
CA LEU A 224 -19.25 -0.13 0.01
C LEU A 224 -18.85 0.16 -1.44
N PHE A 225 -19.48 -0.52 -2.39
CA PHE A 225 -19.34 -0.20 -3.81
C PHE A 225 -20.29 0.95 -4.18
N GLU A 226 -19.76 2.03 -4.74
CA GLU A 226 -20.58 3.20 -5.16
C GLU A 226 -21.55 2.80 -6.29
N LYS A 227 -22.81 2.69 -5.95
CA LYS A 227 -23.86 2.21 -6.86
C LYS A 227 -24.16 3.21 -7.99
N GLN A 228 -23.91 4.47 -7.77
CA GLN A 228 -24.17 5.56 -8.71
C GLN A 228 -22.94 5.97 -9.50
N ILE A 229 -21.90 5.12 -9.53
CA ILE A 229 -20.60 5.48 -10.15
C ILE A 229 -20.76 5.92 -11.61
N ALA A 230 -21.62 5.27 -12.39
CA ALA A 230 -21.87 5.65 -13.78
C ALA A 230 -22.48 7.07 -13.90
N THR A 231 -23.41 7.41 -13.01
CA THR A 231 -24.00 8.77 -12.96
C THR A 231 -22.95 9.79 -12.54
N ILE A 232 -22.14 9.47 -11.54
CA ILE A 232 -21.08 10.36 -11.05
C ILE A 232 -20.06 10.63 -12.16
N THR A 233 -19.58 9.60 -12.83
CA THR A 233 -18.58 9.75 -13.91
C THR A 233 -19.15 10.56 -15.08
N GLN A 234 -20.41 10.34 -15.44
CA GLN A 234 -21.09 11.13 -16.47
C GLN A 234 -21.14 12.61 -16.08
N MET A 235 -21.59 12.94 -14.86
CA MET A 235 -21.66 14.33 -14.37
C MET A 235 -20.29 15.03 -14.42
N VAL A 236 -19.22 14.33 -14.04
CA VAL A 236 -17.86 14.86 -14.06
C VAL A 236 -17.40 15.12 -15.49
N HIS A 237 -17.67 14.19 -16.42
CA HIS A 237 -17.33 14.34 -17.85
C HIS A 237 -18.12 15.48 -18.51
N GLU A 238 -19.40 15.63 -18.20
CA GLU A 238 -20.23 16.74 -18.69
C GLU A 238 -19.70 18.11 -18.24
N ALA A 239 -19.10 18.18 -17.05
CA ALA A 239 -18.38 19.37 -16.57
C ALA A 239 -16.98 19.52 -17.19
N GLY A 240 -16.53 18.58 -18.03
CA GLY A 240 -15.21 18.54 -18.67
C GLY A 240 -14.06 18.11 -17.75
N GLY A 241 -14.36 17.56 -16.57
CA GLY A 241 -13.38 17.00 -15.66
C GLY A 241 -12.98 15.58 -16.00
N LEU A 242 -11.95 15.06 -15.33
CA LEU A 242 -11.48 13.67 -15.41
C LEU A 242 -11.88 12.90 -14.16
N VAL A 243 -12.07 11.58 -14.31
CA VAL A 243 -12.35 10.68 -13.19
C VAL A 243 -11.11 9.84 -12.87
N TYR A 244 -10.64 9.96 -11.65
CA TYR A 244 -9.56 9.14 -11.11
C TYR A 244 -10.09 8.12 -10.11
N LEU A 245 -9.74 6.85 -10.32
CA LEU A 245 -10.00 5.77 -9.37
C LEU A 245 -8.77 5.48 -8.51
N ASP A 246 -8.91 5.59 -7.21
CA ASP A 246 -7.97 5.00 -6.26
C ASP A 246 -8.12 3.47 -6.27
N GLY A 247 -7.12 2.79 -6.81
CA GLY A 247 -7.13 1.33 -6.99
C GLY A 247 -6.64 0.55 -5.76
N ALA A 248 -6.57 1.16 -4.59
CA ALA A 248 -6.16 0.48 -3.36
C ALA A 248 -7.05 -0.73 -3.05
N ASN A 249 -8.34 -0.64 -3.36
CA ASN A 249 -9.35 -1.66 -3.05
C ASN A 249 -9.69 -2.57 -4.26
N MET A 250 -8.76 -2.70 -5.21
CA MET A 250 -8.89 -3.55 -6.41
C MET A 250 -9.18 -5.03 -6.06
N ASN A 251 -8.78 -5.49 -4.87
CA ASN A 251 -9.00 -6.86 -4.40
C ASN A 251 -10.48 -7.27 -4.34
N ALA A 252 -11.39 -6.30 -4.28
CA ALA A 252 -12.82 -6.53 -4.24
C ALA A 252 -13.48 -6.67 -5.64
N ILE A 253 -12.82 -6.19 -6.69
CA ILE A 253 -13.44 -6.04 -8.03
C ILE A 253 -12.61 -6.65 -9.17
N LEU A 254 -11.45 -7.23 -8.86
CA LEU A 254 -10.53 -7.83 -9.83
C LEU A 254 -11.24 -8.93 -10.63
N GLY A 255 -11.26 -8.81 -11.96
CA GLY A 255 -11.95 -9.76 -12.83
C GLY A 255 -13.47 -9.76 -12.76
N ILE A 256 -14.09 -8.83 -11.98
CA ILE A 256 -15.55 -8.66 -11.87
C ILE A 256 -16.01 -7.45 -12.68
N THR A 257 -15.33 -6.29 -12.51
CA THR A 257 -15.59 -5.09 -13.29
C THR A 257 -14.29 -4.35 -13.55
N ARG A 258 -14.23 -3.64 -14.67
CA ARG A 258 -13.06 -2.86 -15.05
C ARG A 258 -13.36 -1.36 -14.85
N PRO A 259 -12.50 -0.61 -14.16
CA PRO A 259 -12.71 0.81 -13.90
C PRO A 259 -12.99 1.66 -15.15
N GLY A 260 -12.32 1.39 -16.26
CA GLY A 260 -12.55 2.08 -17.53
C GLY A 260 -13.99 1.92 -18.06
N ASP A 261 -14.63 0.77 -17.80
CA ASP A 261 -15.99 0.49 -18.28
C ASP A 261 -17.06 1.31 -17.55
N PHE A 262 -16.83 1.72 -16.31
CA PHE A 262 -17.74 2.61 -15.58
C PHE A 262 -17.32 4.08 -15.60
N GLY A 263 -16.33 4.45 -16.42
CA GLY A 263 -16.01 5.84 -16.71
C GLY A 263 -14.74 6.39 -16.05
N ALA A 264 -13.89 5.58 -15.42
CA ALA A 264 -12.59 6.06 -14.95
C ALA A 264 -11.70 6.42 -16.15
N ASP A 265 -11.01 7.57 -16.07
CA ASP A 265 -10.05 8.02 -17.08
C ASP A 265 -8.63 7.63 -16.70
N MET A 266 -8.37 7.48 -15.42
CA MET A 266 -7.09 7.09 -14.87
C MET A 266 -7.27 6.41 -13.50
N MET A 267 -6.32 5.55 -13.15
CA MET A 267 -6.25 4.91 -11.84
C MET A 267 -4.81 4.55 -11.47
N HIS A 268 -4.59 4.26 -10.21
CA HIS A 268 -3.36 3.57 -9.79
C HIS A 268 -3.66 2.16 -9.27
N TYR A 269 -2.63 1.35 -9.20
CA TYR A 269 -2.63 0.05 -8.54
C TYR A 269 -1.74 0.05 -7.31
N ASN A 270 -2.04 -0.82 -6.37
CA ASN A 270 -1.12 -1.19 -5.31
C ASN A 270 -0.70 -2.65 -5.52
N VAL A 271 0.42 -2.89 -6.22
CA VAL A 271 0.90 -4.25 -6.53
C VAL A 271 1.20 -5.04 -5.25
N HIS A 272 1.59 -4.34 -4.19
CA HIS A 272 1.81 -4.89 -2.85
C HIS A 272 0.53 -5.19 -2.05
N LYS A 273 -0.66 -4.93 -2.61
CA LYS A 273 -1.97 -5.31 -2.06
C LYS A 273 -2.56 -6.44 -2.89
N THR A 274 -3.35 -6.12 -3.89
CA THR A 274 -4.09 -7.07 -4.73
C THR A 274 -3.20 -8.13 -5.38
N PHE A 275 -1.99 -7.77 -5.82
CA PHE A 275 -1.10 -8.69 -6.54
C PHE A 275 0.03 -9.28 -5.68
N THR A 276 -0.17 -9.35 -4.38
CA THR A 276 0.68 -10.06 -3.41
C THR A 276 2.16 -9.64 -3.37
N GLY A 277 2.50 -8.43 -3.81
CA GLY A 277 3.82 -7.89 -3.52
C GLY A 277 4.02 -7.76 -2.00
N PRO A 278 5.18 -8.12 -1.42
CA PRO A 278 5.39 -8.01 0.02
C PRO A 278 5.34 -6.55 0.47
N HIS A 279 4.75 -6.28 1.64
CA HIS A 279 4.76 -4.95 2.27
C HIS A 279 6.13 -4.63 2.90
N GLY A 280 6.84 -5.64 3.41
CA GLY A 280 8.25 -5.61 3.81
C GLY A 280 8.61 -4.64 4.94
N ALA A 281 7.64 -4.17 5.74
CA ALA A 281 7.78 -3.22 6.85
C ALA A 281 8.49 -1.88 6.50
N GLY A 282 9.26 -1.84 5.43
CA GLY A 282 10.00 -0.67 4.93
C GLY A 282 9.52 -0.14 3.58
N GLY A 283 8.38 -0.63 3.06
CA GLY A 283 7.71 -0.09 1.90
C GLY A 283 8.26 -0.50 0.54
N PRO A 284 8.64 -1.79 0.28
CA PRO A 284 8.96 -2.26 -1.08
C PRO A 284 7.66 -2.39 -1.89
N GLY A 285 7.02 -1.27 -2.21
CA GLY A 285 5.76 -1.24 -2.92
C GLY A 285 5.93 -1.04 -4.42
N SER A 286 4.80 -0.98 -5.15
CA SER A 286 4.71 -0.49 -6.52
C SER A 286 3.31 0.06 -6.76
N GLY A 287 3.23 1.18 -7.47
CA GLY A 287 1.98 1.90 -7.73
C GLY A 287 1.80 2.26 -9.21
N PRO A 288 1.79 1.30 -10.15
CA PRO A 288 1.54 1.58 -11.55
C PRO A 288 0.28 2.41 -11.75
N ILE A 289 0.28 3.26 -12.77
CA ILE A 289 -0.92 3.97 -13.18
C ILE A 289 -1.39 3.46 -14.54
N ALA A 290 -2.72 3.40 -14.72
CA ALA A 290 -3.36 3.14 -15.98
C ALA A 290 -4.21 4.34 -16.40
N VAL A 291 -4.25 4.65 -17.70
CA VAL A 291 -4.92 5.82 -18.22
C VAL A 291 -5.62 5.54 -19.57
N ARG A 292 -6.63 6.35 -19.92
CA ARG A 292 -7.26 6.38 -21.25
C ARG A 292 -6.32 6.93 -22.31
N ASP A 293 -6.62 6.65 -23.57
CA ASP A 293 -5.82 7.05 -24.75
C ASP A 293 -5.39 8.50 -24.74
N MET A 294 -6.30 9.42 -24.43
CA MET A 294 -6.03 10.86 -24.44
C MET A 294 -4.95 11.29 -23.43
N LEU A 295 -4.67 10.47 -22.41
CA LEU A 295 -3.68 10.74 -21.38
C LEU A 295 -2.34 10.03 -21.60
N ILE A 296 -2.25 9.07 -22.53
CA ILE A 296 -1.03 8.32 -22.84
C ILE A 296 0.15 9.22 -23.18
N PRO A 297 0.00 10.32 -23.96
CA PRO A 297 1.14 11.18 -24.30
C PRO A 297 1.84 11.79 -23.09
N TYR A 298 1.13 11.95 -21.97
CA TYR A 298 1.63 12.62 -20.75
C TYR A 298 2.21 11.66 -19.73
N LEU A 299 2.09 10.33 -19.95
CA LEU A 299 2.65 9.33 -19.04
C LEU A 299 4.16 9.54 -18.81
N PRO A 300 4.68 9.15 -17.63
CA PRO A 300 6.11 9.20 -17.35
C PRO A 300 6.96 8.51 -18.41
N ALA A 301 8.07 9.13 -18.79
CA ALA A 301 9.07 8.54 -19.68
C ALA A 301 10.22 7.89 -18.87
N PRO A 302 10.80 6.76 -19.31
CA PRO A 302 10.40 6.00 -20.50
C PRO A 302 9.20 5.08 -20.25
N LEU A 303 8.56 4.64 -21.35
CA LEU A 303 7.66 3.48 -21.36
C LEU A 303 8.36 2.31 -22.06
N VAL A 304 8.01 1.08 -21.68
CA VAL A 304 8.46 -0.10 -22.42
C VAL A 304 7.57 -0.26 -23.65
N VAL A 305 8.18 -0.32 -24.82
CA VAL A 305 7.49 -0.49 -26.11
C VAL A 305 8.02 -1.73 -26.83
N LYS A 306 7.18 -2.34 -27.67
CA LYS A 306 7.53 -3.44 -28.55
C LYS A 306 7.70 -2.93 -29.97
N GLN A 307 8.84 -3.28 -30.61
CA GLN A 307 9.11 -2.99 -32.02
C GLN A 307 9.54 -4.28 -32.74
N GLY A 308 8.67 -4.81 -33.59
CA GLY A 308 8.85 -6.14 -34.13
C GLY A 308 8.92 -7.20 -33.03
N ASP A 309 10.03 -7.93 -32.94
CA ASP A 309 10.27 -8.97 -31.93
C ASP A 309 11.12 -8.49 -30.74
N THR A 310 11.43 -7.21 -30.69
CA THR A 310 12.28 -6.62 -29.63
C THR A 310 11.53 -5.62 -28.76
N TYR A 311 12.05 -5.40 -27.55
CA TYR A 311 11.49 -4.52 -26.55
C TYR A 311 12.50 -3.41 -26.20
N HIS A 312 12.02 -2.17 -26.10
CA HIS A 312 12.84 -0.98 -25.89
C HIS A 312 12.25 -0.05 -24.86
N LEU A 313 13.09 0.78 -24.26
CA LEU A 313 12.70 1.91 -23.42
C LEU A 313 12.51 3.15 -24.30
N ASP A 314 11.25 3.56 -24.49
CA ASP A 314 10.90 4.75 -25.27
C ASP A 314 11.03 6.02 -24.43
N TYR A 315 12.06 6.82 -24.71
CA TYR A 315 12.33 8.12 -24.11
C TYR A 315 11.80 9.30 -24.95
N ASP A 316 11.47 9.07 -26.25
CA ASP A 316 11.00 10.13 -27.16
C ASP A 316 9.51 10.43 -26.94
N ARG A 317 9.22 11.09 -25.83
CA ARG A 317 7.85 11.42 -25.40
C ARG A 317 7.76 12.89 -25.00
N PRO A 318 7.63 13.80 -25.99
CA PRO A 318 7.77 15.24 -25.77
C PRO A 318 6.72 15.87 -24.86
N LYS A 319 5.54 15.23 -24.71
CA LYS A 319 4.45 15.68 -23.80
C LYS A 319 4.50 15.01 -22.43
N SER A 320 5.43 14.07 -22.21
CA SER A 320 5.56 13.37 -20.94
C SER A 320 5.83 14.31 -19.78
N ILE A 321 5.31 13.98 -18.61
CA ILE A 321 5.67 14.67 -17.35
C ILE A 321 7.12 14.38 -16.90
N GLY A 322 7.88 13.59 -17.65
CA GLY A 322 9.23 13.19 -17.31
C GLY A 322 9.28 11.98 -16.37
N ARG A 323 10.42 11.81 -15.68
CA ARG A 323 10.58 10.71 -14.72
C ARG A 323 9.97 11.08 -13.38
N VAL A 324 9.29 10.11 -12.75
CA VAL A 324 8.75 10.27 -11.39
C VAL A 324 9.64 9.59 -10.34
N ARG A 325 10.63 8.79 -10.78
CA ARG A 325 11.67 8.19 -9.93
C ARG A 325 12.92 7.82 -10.75
N SER A 326 13.98 7.38 -10.06
CA SER A 326 15.30 7.11 -10.69
C SER A 326 15.28 5.98 -11.71
N PHE A 327 14.46 4.92 -11.49
CA PHE A 327 14.33 3.73 -12.34
C PHE A 327 12.88 3.52 -12.79
N PHE A 328 12.63 2.41 -13.51
CA PHE A 328 11.33 2.10 -14.16
C PHE A 328 10.29 1.48 -13.21
N GLY A 329 10.41 1.68 -11.92
CA GLY A 329 9.59 1.08 -10.90
C GLY A 329 10.39 0.10 -10.01
N ASN A 330 9.69 -0.59 -9.12
CA ASN A 330 10.26 -1.66 -8.31
C ASN A 330 10.18 -2.99 -9.05
N PHE A 331 11.18 -3.30 -9.87
CA PHE A 331 11.15 -4.47 -10.75
C PHE A 331 10.83 -5.77 -10.01
N GLY A 332 11.48 -6.04 -8.88
CA GLY A 332 11.23 -7.26 -8.11
C GLY A 332 9.80 -7.39 -7.59
N ILE A 333 9.11 -6.28 -7.31
CA ILE A 333 7.69 -6.27 -6.91
C ILE A 333 6.80 -6.48 -8.13
N LEU A 334 7.11 -5.82 -9.24
CA LEU A 334 6.39 -6.01 -10.51
C LEU A 334 6.48 -7.46 -10.99
N LEU A 335 7.67 -8.07 -10.89
CA LEU A 335 7.89 -9.48 -11.24
C LEU A 335 7.03 -10.43 -10.38
N ARG A 336 6.92 -10.19 -9.07
CA ARG A 336 6.05 -10.97 -8.19
C ARG A 336 4.57 -10.82 -8.58
N GLY A 337 4.14 -9.59 -8.87
CA GLY A 337 2.79 -9.32 -9.38
C GLY A 337 2.53 -9.99 -10.73
N TYR A 338 3.49 -9.95 -11.63
CA TYR A 338 3.43 -10.66 -12.92
C TYR A 338 3.27 -12.18 -12.72
N CYS A 339 4.10 -12.78 -11.85
CA CYS A 339 3.98 -14.19 -11.51
C CYS A 339 2.62 -14.54 -10.91
N TYR A 340 2.04 -13.65 -10.09
CA TYR A 340 0.72 -13.83 -9.53
C TYR A 340 -0.38 -13.85 -10.60
N ILE A 341 -0.38 -12.86 -11.49
CA ILE A 341 -1.33 -12.78 -12.60
C ILE A 341 -1.23 -14.01 -13.51
N ARG A 342 -0.01 -14.40 -13.90
CA ARG A 342 0.24 -15.57 -14.74
C ARG A 342 -0.15 -16.89 -14.11
N THR A 343 0.00 -16.98 -12.79
CA THR A 343 -0.36 -18.18 -12.03
C THR A 343 -1.87 -18.39 -11.97
N LEU A 344 -2.61 -17.34 -11.71
CA LEU A 344 -4.05 -17.42 -11.51
C LEU A 344 -4.83 -17.39 -12.82
N GLY A 345 -4.32 -16.64 -13.81
CA GLY A 345 -5.08 -16.41 -15.05
C GLY A 345 -6.38 -15.63 -14.79
N PRO A 346 -7.19 -15.39 -15.83
CA PRO A 346 -8.40 -14.58 -15.70
C PRO A 346 -9.42 -15.20 -14.73
N GLN A 347 -9.57 -16.51 -14.73
CA GLN A 347 -10.50 -17.21 -13.85
C GLN A 347 -10.08 -17.07 -12.38
N GLY A 348 -8.82 -17.36 -12.05
CA GLY A 348 -8.32 -17.25 -10.67
C GLY A 348 -8.29 -15.82 -10.15
N LEU A 349 -8.04 -14.81 -11.02
CA LEU A 349 -8.12 -13.41 -10.64
C LEU A 349 -9.55 -13.00 -10.24
N ARG A 350 -10.56 -13.53 -10.93
CA ARG A 350 -11.96 -13.33 -10.57
C ARG A 350 -12.30 -14.02 -9.23
N GLU A 351 -11.86 -15.25 -9.03
CA GLU A 351 -12.05 -16.00 -7.79
C GLU A 351 -11.45 -15.28 -6.57
N VAL A 352 -10.33 -14.56 -6.73
CA VAL A 352 -9.76 -13.70 -5.68
C VAL A 352 -10.80 -12.74 -5.14
N SER A 353 -11.47 -11.98 -5.99
CA SER A 353 -12.48 -11.01 -5.55
C SER A 353 -13.72 -11.67 -4.98
N GLU A 354 -14.19 -12.74 -5.60
CA GLU A 354 -15.37 -13.48 -5.12
C GLU A 354 -15.14 -14.02 -3.71
N VAL A 355 -13.98 -14.64 -3.45
CA VAL A 355 -13.64 -15.18 -2.13
C VAL A 355 -13.32 -14.07 -1.12
N ALA A 356 -12.64 -12.98 -1.53
CA ALA A 356 -12.40 -11.84 -0.64
C ALA A 356 -13.71 -11.23 -0.13
N VAL A 357 -14.68 -11.04 -1.00
CA VAL A 357 -16.01 -10.53 -0.64
C VAL A 357 -16.78 -11.56 0.20
N LEU A 358 -16.70 -12.85 -0.13
CA LEU A 358 -17.31 -13.93 0.66
C LEU A 358 -16.76 -13.96 2.08
N ASN A 359 -15.44 -13.97 2.26
CA ASN A 359 -14.77 -14.00 3.56
C ASN A 359 -15.13 -12.79 4.42
N ALA A 360 -15.17 -11.60 3.82
CA ALA A 360 -15.54 -10.38 4.55
C ALA A 360 -17.00 -10.44 5.04
N ASN A 361 -17.94 -10.86 4.19
CA ASN A 361 -19.34 -10.99 4.58
C ASN A 361 -19.55 -12.13 5.59
N TYR A 362 -18.81 -13.23 5.44
CA TYR A 362 -18.84 -14.31 6.42
C TYR A 362 -18.41 -13.82 7.80
N LEU A 363 -17.26 -13.16 7.90
CA LEU A 363 -16.75 -12.62 9.17
C LEU A 363 -17.71 -11.55 9.73
N LEU A 364 -18.21 -10.65 8.88
CA LEU A 364 -19.20 -9.65 9.26
C LEU A 364 -20.44 -10.31 9.88
N SER A 365 -20.95 -11.40 9.30
CA SER A 365 -22.13 -12.12 9.82
C SER A 365 -21.93 -12.68 11.23
N GLN A 366 -20.66 -13.00 11.60
CA GLN A 366 -20.31 -13.52 12.94
C GLN A 366 -20.20 -12.40 13.99
N VAL A 367 -19.88 -11.17 13.59
CA VAL A 367 -19.56 -10.09 14.55
C VAL A 367 -20.63 -8.99 14.63
N LYS A 368 -21.50 -8.85 13.64
CA LYS A 368 -22.49 -7.75 13.54
C LYS A 368 -23.48 -7.66 14.70
N ASP A 369 -23.83 -8.77 15.33
CA ASP A 369 -24.73 -8.79 16.48
C ASP A 369 -24.02 -8.40 17.79
N HIS A 370 -22.69 -8.27 17.74
CA HIS A 370 -21.85 -7.94 18.88
C HIS A 370 -21.24 -6.53 18.81
N PHE A 371 -21.01 -6.02 17.60
CA PHE A 371 -20.46 -4.69 17.36
C PHE A 371 -21.43 -3.89 16.48
N ASP A 372 -21.46 -2.58 16.67
CA ASP A 372 -22.17 -1.68 15.78
C ASP A 372 -21.50 -1.66 14.39
N VAL A 373 -22.29 -1.82 13.33
CA VAL A 373 -21.85 -1.77 11.94
C VAL A 373 -22.65 -0.68 11.21
N PRO A 374 -22.17 0.58 11.21
CA PRO A 374 -22.98 1.74 10.81
C PRO A 374 -23.45 1.73 9.36
N HIS A 375 -22.80 0.98 8.46
CA HIS A 375 -23.02 1.06 7.03
C HIS A 375 -23.61 -0.21 6.40
N GLY A 376 -24.31 -1.01 7.18
CA GLY A 376 -25.17 -2.06 6.70
C GLY A 376 -24.72 -3.49 6.97
N ASP A 377 -25.57 -4.43 6.53
CA ASP A 377 -25.43 -5.86 6.78
C ASP A 377 -24.58 -6.59 5.75
N ARG A 378 -24.10 -5.90 4.73
CA ARG A 378 -23.27 -6.45 3.63
C ARG A 378 -22.13 -5.48 3.30
N CYS A 379 -21.00 -6.07 2.95
CA CYS A 379 -19.83 -5.32 2.54
C CYS A 379 -19.21 -5.92 1.27
N MET A 380 -18.24 -5.21 0.71
CA MET A 380 -17.34 -5.75 -0.28
C MET A 380 -16.24 -6.58 0.43
N HIS A 381 -14.97 -6.30 0.21
CA HIS A 381 -13.83 -7.08 0.74
C HIS A 381 -13.44 -6.74 2.20
N GLU A 382 -13.97 -5.67 2.74
CA GLU A 382 -13.72 -5.18 4.10
C GLU A 382 -14.98 -4.57 4.70
N PHE A 383 -14.99 -4.40 6.02
CA PHE A 383 -16.07 -3.72 6.73
C PHE A 383 -15.53 -2.93 7.92
N VAL A 384 -16.35 -2.00 8.40
CA VAL A 384 -16.03 -1.18 9.58
C VAL A 384 -17.00 -1.50 10.70
N ALA A 385 -16.45 -2.06 11.79
CA ALA A 385 -17.14 -2.18 13.07
C ALA A 385 -16.83 -0.96 13.95
N SER A 386 -17.76 -0.56 14.81
CA SER A 386 -17.61 0.57 15.74
C SER A 386 -17.66 0.11 17.19
N CYS A 387 -16.68 0.54 17.98
CA CYS A 387 -16.67 0.38 19.43
C CYS A 387 -17.37 1.55 20.17
N ARG A 388 -18.12 2.42 19.48
CA ARG A 388 -18.79 3.60 20.06
C ARG A 388 -19.67 3.26 21.27
N ASN A 389 -20.45 2.18 21.18
CA ASN A 389 -21.30 1.74 22.28
C ASN A 389 -20.48 1.21 23.47
N LEU A 390 -19.42 0.44 23.22
CA LEU A 390 -18.47 -0.01 24.24
C LEU A 390 -17.78 1.17 24.93
N ARG A 391 -17.42 2.20 24.18
CA ARG A 391 -16.83 3.43 24.72
C ARG A 391 -17.80 4.15 25.65
N ARG A 392 -19.06 4.27 25.25
CA ARG A 392 -20.08 4.93 26.04
C ARG A 392 -20.47 4.16 27.32
N GLU A 393 -20.64 2.84 27.21
CA GLU A 393 -21.23 2.02 28.27
C GLU A 393 -20.19 1.46 29.24
N ARG A 394 -18.98 1.16 28.75
CA ARG A 394 -17.93 0.48 29.51
C ARG A 394 -16.60 1.22 29.53
N ASN A 395 -16.52 2.39 28.89
CA ASN A 395 -15.29 3.17 28.71
C ASN A 395 -14.15 2.35 28.05
N ILE A 396 -14.50 1.50 27.06
CA ILE A 396 -13.57 0.69 26.25
C ILE A 396 -13.53 1.28 24.85
N SER A 397 -12.37 1.73 24.38
CA SER A 397 -12.15 2.24 23.03
C SER A 397 -11.76 1.14 22.04
N ALA A 398 -11.77 1.49 20.76
CA ALA A 398 -11.23 0.63 19.70
C ALA A 398 -9.75 0.25 19.96
N MET A 399 -8.97 1.15 20.57
CA MET A 399 -7.57 0.91 20.89
C MET A 399 -7.39 -0.21 21.93
N GLU A 400 -8.24 -0.28 22.97
CA GLU A 400 -8.17 -1.37 23.97
C GLU A 400 -8.43 -2.73 23.31
N ILE A 401 -9.44 -2.82 22.45
CA ILE A 401 -9.72 -4.04 21.68
C ILE A 401 -8.52 -4.40 20.80
N ALA A 402 -7.98 -3.43 20.05
CA ALA A 402 -6.83 -3.64 19.16
C ALA A 402 -5.58 -4.12 19.93
N LYS A 403 -5.27 -3.49 21.07
CA LYS A 403 -4.14 -3.90 21.92
C LYS A 403 -4.33 -5.30 22.52
N ARG A 404 -5.57 -5.66 22.87
CA ARG A 404 -5.86 -6.99 23.41
C ARG A 404 -5.76 -8.10 22.36
N LEU A 405 -6.11 -7.81 21.10
CA LEU A 405 -5.94 -8.76 19.97
C LEU A 405 -4.48 -9.20 19.83
N LEU A 406 -3.51 -8.31 20.09
CA LEU A 406 -2.09 -8.65 20.05
C LEU A 406 -1.72 -9.76 21.05
N ASP A 407 -2.35 -9.77 22.24
CA ASP A 407 -2.14 -10.85 23.24
C ASP A 407 -2.66 -12.19 22.77
N TYR A 408 -3.68 -12.21 21.92
CA TYR A 408 -4.21 -13.42 21.29
C TYR A 408 -3.45 -13.84 20.03
N GLY A 409 -2.41 -13.10 19.64
CA GLY A 409 -1.59 -13.43 18.48
C GLY A 409 -2.14 -12.92 17.15
N TYR A 410 -3.12 -12.03 17.16
CA TYR A 410 -3.63 -11.37 15.96
C TYR A 410 -2.99 -9.99 15.79
N HIS A 411 -2.68 -9.60 14.56
CA HIS A 411 -2.42 -8.20 14.30
C HIS A 411 -3.71 -7.38 14.49
N ALA A 412 -3.57 -6.17 15.01
CA ALA A 412 -4.73 -5.30 15.18
C ALA A 412 -5.33 -4.90 13.83
N PRO A 413 -6.67 -4.79 13.71
CA PRO A 413 -7.31 -4.09 12.61
C PRO A 413 -6.87 -2.62 12.53
N THR A 414 -7.21 -1.93 11.45
CA THR A 414 -7.04 -0.48 11.38
C THR A 414 -8.00 0.21 12.36
N VAL A 415 -7.45 1.04 13.26
CA VAL A 415 -8.22 1.74 14.29
C VAL A 415 -8.42 3.21 13.94
N TYR A 416 -9.56 3.79 14.36
CA TYR A 416 -9.90 5.20 14.17
C TYR A 416 -9.95 5.66 12.72
N PHE A 417 -10.08 4.74 11.80
CA PHE A 417 -10.22 5.02 10.38
C PHE A 417 -11.30 4.09 9.77
N PRO A 418 -12.15 4.56 8.84
CA PRO A 418 -12.26 5.95 8.34
C PRO A 418 -12.83 6.92 9.38
N LEU A 419 -12.45 8.20 9.29
CA LEU A 419 -12.79 9.23 10.29
C LEU A 419 -14.29 9.49 10.44
N VAL A 420 -15.08 9.09 9.45
CA VAL A 420 -16.55 9.22 9.47
C VAL A 420 -17.23 8.22 10.42
N VAL A 421 -16.50 7.21 10.92
CA VAL A 421 -16.99 6.24 11.91
C VAL A 421 -16.27 6.42 13.24
N PRO A 422 -16.95 6.85 14.30
CA PRO A 422 -16.35 6.95 15.63
C PRO A 422 -15.91 5.58 16.15
N GLU A 423 -14.76 5.52 16.83
CA GLU A 423 -14.20 4.29 17.43
C GLU A 423 -14.15 3.12 16.42
N ALA A 424 -13.71 3.40 15.19
CA ALA A 424 -13.68 2.45 14.09
C ALA A 424 -12.65 1.34 14.31
N LEU A 425 -13.04 0.13 13.91
CA LEU A 425 -12.20 -1.03 13.64
C LEU A 425 -12.48 -1.46 12.19
N MET A 426 -11.56 -1.17 11.28
CA MET A 426 -11.69 -1.59 9.88
C MET A 426 -11.00 -2.93 9.69
N ILE A 427 -11.74 -3.92 9.20
CA ILE A 427 -11.33 -5.32 9.12
C ILE A 427 -11.41 -5.80 7.69
N GLU A 428 -10.28 -6.27 7.17
CA GLU A 428 -10.14 -6.91 5.85
C GLU A 428 -9.56 -8.31 6.02
N PRO A 429 -10.34 -9.39 5.90
CA PRO A 429 -9.84 -10.75 6.11
C PRO A 429 -9.03 -11.29 4.94
N THR A 430 -9.20 -10.76 3.74
CA THR A 430 -8.67 -11.25 2.45
C THR A 430 -9.22 -12.62 2.01
N GLU A 431 -8.91 -13.02 0.79
CA GLU A 431 -9.30 -14.33 0.24
C GLU A 431 -8.39 -15.48 0.71
N THR A 432 -7.25 -15.17 1.30
CA THR A 432 -6.24 -16.20 1.64
C THR A 432 -6.49 -16.87 2.99
N GLU A 433 -7.38 -16.33 3.80
CA GLU A 433 -7.68 -16.87 5.13
C GLU A 433 -8.70 -18.02 5.06
N SER A 434 -8.48 -19.02 5.90
CA SER A 434 -9.39 -20.16 6.03
C SER A 434 -10.61 -19.79 6.88
N LYS A 435 -11.71 -20.55 6.70
CA LYS A 435 -12.90 -20.41 7.53
C LYS A 435 -12.58 -20.56 9.03
N GLU A 436 -11.73 -21.52 9.38
CA GLU A 436 -11.31 -21.79 10.76
C GLU A 436 -10.59 -20.58 11.37
N THR A 437 -9.73 -19.90 10.61
CA THR A 437 -9.07 -18.66 11.04
C THR A 437 -10.09 -17.56 11.30
N LEU A 438 -11.08 -17.40 10.40
CA LEU A 438 -12.12 -16.40 10.53
C LEU A 438 -13.02 -16.66 11.74
N ASP A 439 -13.41 -17.93 11.98
CA ASP A 439 -14.18 -18.35 13.14
C ASP A 439 -13.44 -18.05 14.44
N ALA A 440 -12.17 -18.41 14.52
CA ALA A 440 -11.35 -18.18 15.71
C ALA A 440 -11.17 -16.67 15.99
N PHE A 441 -10.98 -15.85 14.95
CA PHE A 441 -10.88 -14.40 15.10
C PHE A 441 -12.20 -13.76 15.57
N ALA A 442 -13.33 -14.16 14.99
CA ALA A 442 -14.66 -13.69 15.40
C ALA A 442 -14.92 -14.01 16.87
N GLN A 443 -14.67 -15.26 17.30
CA GLN A 443 -14.82 -15.70 18.68
C GLN A 443 -13.92 -14.88 19.63
N THR A 444 -12.68 -14.62 19.22
CA THR A 444 -11.73 -13.79 20.01
C THR A 444 -12.25 -12.37 20.18
N LEU A 445 -12.76 -11.74 19.13
CA LEU A 445 -13.35 -10.39 19.22
C LEU A 445 -14.54 -10.38 20.20
N ILE A 446 -15.41 -11.38 20.15
CA ILE A 446 -16.58 -11.50 21.02
C ILE A 446 -16.12 -11.74 22.47
N GLN A 447 -15.12 -12.57 22.69
CA GLN A 447 -14.54 -12.83 24.00
C GLN A 447 -13.94 -11.56 24.62
N ILE A 448 -13.09 -10.83 23.86
CA ILE A 448 -12.46 -9.57 24.29
C ILE A 448 -13.53 -8.54 24.70
N LYS A 449 -14.60 -8.42 23.94
CA LYS A 449 -15.73 -7.53 24.28
C LYS A 449 -16.28 -7.81 25.69
N GLY A 450 -16.27 -9.06 26.13
CA GLY A 450 -16.77 -9.50 27.43
C GLY A 450 -15.79 -9.37 28.59
N GLU A 451 -14.48 -9.16 28.34
CA GLU A 451 -13.43 -9.09 29.36
C GLU A 451 -13.59 -7.88 30.29
N ASP A 452 -12.97 -7.92 31.47
CA ASP A 452 -12.98 -6.83 32.43
C ASP A 452 -12.37 -5.54 31.85
N PRO A 453 -13.04 -4.38 32.00
CA PRO A 453 -12.56 -3.11 31.43
C PRO A 453 -11.20 -2.66 31.95
N GLU A 454 -10.87 -2.91 33.24
CA GLU A 454 -9.56 -2.53 33.79
C GLU A 454 -8.46 -3.39 33.19
N PHE A 455 -8.74 -4.69 33.01
CA PHE A 455 -7.82 -5.61 32.37
C PHE A 455 -7.56 -5.19 30.90
N LEU A 456 -8.60 -4.82 30.14
CA LEU A 456 -8.45 -4.35 28.75
C LEU A 456 -7.63 -3.06 28.65
N ARG A 457 -7.81 -2.12 29.60
CA ARG A 457 -7.04 -0.87 29.60
C ARG A 457 -5.53 -1.06 29.80
N LEU A 458 -5.13 -2.16 30.41
CA LEU A 458 -3.72 -2.51 30.62
C LEU A 458 -3.11 -3.33 29.47
N ALA A 459 -3.92 -3.77 28.50
CA ALA A 459 -3.43 -4.52 27.34
C ALA A 459 -2.44 -3.69 26.47
N PRO A 460 -1.47 -4.37 25.80
CA PRO A 460 -1.19 -5.80 25.77
C PRO A 460 -0.42 -6.28 27.01
N HIS A 461 -0.66 -7.54 27.42
CA HIS A 461 -0.06 -8.16 28.61
C HIS A 461 1.14 -9.07 28.26
N THR A 462 1.17 -9.60 27.05
CA THR A 462 2.16 -10.64 26.64
C THR A 462 3.31 -10.09 25.79
N LEU A 463 3.29 -8.80 25.46
CA LEU A 463 4.32 -8.17 24.63
C LEU A 463 5.42 -7.51 25.49
N PRO A 464 6.67 -7.40 24.98
CA PRO A 464 7.79 -6.75 25.69
C PRO A 464 7.55 -5.30 26.03
N ARG A 465 6.70 -4.61 25.28
CA ARG A 465 6.27 -3.21 25.49
C ARG A 465 4.75 -3.13 25.43
N SER A 466 4.16 -2.49 26.41
CA SER A 466 2.71 -2.34 26.47
C SER A 466 2.23 -1.11 25.70
N ARG A 467 2.49 0.10 26.20
CA ARG A 467 2.03 1.36 25.62
C ARG A 467 3.18 2.38 25.61
N PRO A 468 3.77 2.67 24.44
CA PRO A 468 4.76 3.75 24.34
C PRO A 468 4.07 5.12 24.57
N ASP A 469 4.83 6.06 25.12
CA ASP A 469 4.41 7.47 25.20
C ASP A 469 4.56 8.11 23.80
N GLU A 470 3.47 8.05 23.02
CA GLU A 470 3.42 8.55 21.65
C GLU A 470 3.60 10.08 21.61
N VAL A 471 3.13 10.80 22.63
CA VAL A 471 3.26 12.27 22.69
C VAL A 471 4.71 12.65 22.89
N ARG A 472 5.40 11.99 23.81
CA ARG A 472 6.83 12.22 24.05
C ARG A 472 7.67 11.78 22.82
N ALA A 473 7.35 10.64 22.21
CA ALA A 473 8.05 10.16 21.02
C ALA A 473 7.96 11.16 19.85
N ALA A 474 6.81 11.84 19.70
CA ALA A 474 6.61 12.85 18.66
C ALA A 474 7.30 14.20 19.00
N LYS A 475 7.25 14.63 20.26
CA LYS A 475 7.79 15.94 20.69
C LYS A 475 9.28 15.93 21.00
N GLU A 476 9.79 14.82 21.52
CA GLU A 476 11.16 14.65 22.00
C GLU A 476 11.81 13.40 21.36
N PRO A 477 11.91 13.31 20.02
CA PRO A 477 12.41 12.10 19.36
C PRO A 477 13.89 11.88 19.68
N ILE A 478 14.23 10.70 20.16
CA ILE A 478 15.62 10.25 20.30
C ILE A 478 16.00 9.51 19.03
N LEU A 479 16.69 10.20 18.13
CA LEU A 479 17.00 9.69 16.77
C LEU A 479 18.33 8.93 16.69
N ARG A 480 19.11 8.91 17.75
CA ARG A 480 20.42 8.24 17.80
C ARG A 480 20.54 7.40 19.04
N TRP A 481 21.03 6.18 18.87
CA TRP A 481 21.50 5.39 19.99
C TRP A 481 22.77 6.04 20.57
N LYS A 482 22.85 6.05 21.90
CA LYS A 482 24.05 6.45 22.65
C LYS A 482 24.41 5.31 23.57
N PRO A 483 25.71 4.93 23.66
CA PRO A 483 26.18 3.91 24.57
C PRO A 483 25.92 4.25 26.04
#